data_5fb1878410adc4ea500235e3e861b255
#
_entry.id   5fb1878410adc4ea500235e3e861b255
#
_cell.length_a   1.000
_cell.length_b   1.000
_cell.length_c   1.000
_cell.angle_alpha   90.00
_cell.angle_beta   90.00
_cell.angle_gamma   90.00
#
_symmetry.space_group_name_H-M   'P 1'
#
loop_
_entity.id
_entity.type
_entity.pdbx_description
1 polymer ?
#
loop_
_entity_poly.entity_id
_entity_poly.type
_entity_poly.pdbx_seq_one_letter_code
_entity_poly.pdbx_strand_id
1 'polypeptide(L)'
;FPAIDEYKPQDATTNPSLILAAAQMPSYQELVEEAIAYGRKLGGSQEEQITNAIDKLFVLFGAEILKKIPGRVSTEVDARLSFDKDAMVARARRLIELYKEAGISKERILIKLSSTWEGIQAGKELEEHHGIRCNMTLLFSFAQAVACAEAGVTLISPFVGRILDWHVANTDKKSYEPQEDPALVCPPRVTKIYNYYKKFGYKTIVMGASFRNTGEIKALAGCDFLTISPQLLGELLKDHSKLTPVLSAKAAQASDLEKIQLDEKAFRWLHNEDRMAVEKLSDGIRRFAADAVKVERMLR
;
A
#
# COMPACT_ATOMS: atom_id res chain seq x y z
N PHE A 1 11.85 -15.44 4.86
CA PHE A 1 12.10 -14.03 4.52
C PHE A 1 13.60 -13.70 4.35
N PRO A 2 14.32 -14.38 3.42
CA PRO A 2 15.77 -14.16 3.25
C PRO A 2 16.15 -12.74 2.85
N ALA A 3 15.30 -12.08 2.04
CA ALA A 3 15.56 -10.70 1.60
C ALA A 3 15.58 -9.70 2.76
N ILE A 4 14.78 -9.92 3.78
CA ILE A 4 14.77 -9.07 4.98
C ILE A 4 16.10 -9.19 5.73
N ASP A 5 16.61 -10.40 5.84
CA ASP A 5 17.89 -10.65 6.51
C ASP A 5 19.06 -10.03 5.74
N GLU A 6 19.00 -10.06 4.40
CA GLU A 6 20.04 -9.52 3.53
C GLU A 6 20.06 -7.98 3.48
N TYR A 7 18.89 -7.36 3.26
CA TYR A 7 18.79 -5.91 3.00
C TYR A 7 18.45 -5.08 4.23
N LYS A 8 17.99 -5.70 5.31
CA LYS A 8 17.67 -5.06 6.60
C LYS A 8 16.80 -3.81 6.45
N PRO A 9 15.59 -3.93 5.86
CA PRO A 9 14.69 -2.79 5.72
C PRO A 9 14.17 -2.34 7.07
N GLN A 10 13.74 -1.08 7.14
CA GLN A 10 13.10 -0.52 8.33
C GLN A 10 11.68 -1.04 8.49
N ASP A 11 10.87 -0.92 7.44
CA ASP A 11 9.47 -1.33 7.39
C ASP A 11 9.28 -2.41 6.32
N ALA A 12 8.16 -3.10 6.39
CA ALA A 12 7.77 -4.07 5.37
C ALA A 12 6.29 -3.92 5.04
N THR A 13 5.93 -4.34 3.84
CA THR A 13 4.54 -4.33 3.39
C THR A 13 4.18 -5.71 2.85
N THR A 14 2.92 -6.09 3.06
CA THR A 14 2.35 -7.32 2.50
C THR A 14 1.16 -6.97 1.63
N ASN A 15 0.75 -7.90 0.80
CA ASN A 15 -0.49 -7.85 0.04
C ASN A 15 -0.95 -9.29 -0.23
N PRO A 16 -2.17 -9.49 -0.74
CA PRO A 16 -2.67 -10.86 -0.96
C PRO A 16 -1.79 -11.71 -1.87
N SER A 17 -1.17 -11.10 -2.90
CA SER A 17 -0.29 -11.83 -3.82
C SER A 17 0.94 -12.38 -3.11
N LEU A 18 1.56 -11.57 -2.26
CA LEU A 18 2.75 -11.98 -1.49
C LEU A 18 2.40 -13.05 -0.45
N ILE A 19 1.26 -12.92 0.21
CA ILE A 19 0.79 -13.90 1.19
C ILE A 19 0.48 -15.23 0.48
N LEU A 20 -0.17 -15.19 -0.69
CA LEU A 20 -0.45 -16.39 -1.48
C LEU A 20 0.84 -17.13 -1.83
N ALA A 21 1.85 -16.42 -2.34
CA ALA A 21 3.12 -17.00 -2.70
C ALA A 21 3.85 -17.61 -1.49
N ALA A 22 3.88 -16.89 -0.37
CA ALA A 22 4.51 -17.36 0.85
C ALA A 22 3.80 -18.58 1.44
N ALA A 23 2.48 -18.60 1.42
CA ALA A 23 1.68 -19.70 1.94
C ALA A 23 1.87 -21.01 1.18
N GLN A 24 2.33 -20.94 -0.07
CA GLN A 24 2.64 -22.14 -0.87
C GLN A 24 4.03 -22.71 -0.58
N MET A 25 4.87 -21.99 0.16
CA MET A 25 6.23 -22.44 0.48
C MET A 25 6.22 -23.45 1.62
N PRO A 26 6.98 -24.56 1.50
CA PRO A 26 7.04 -25.58 2.56
C PRO A 26 7.47 -25.04 3.93
N SER A 27 8.35 -24.04 3.95
CA SER A 27 8.85 -23.44 5.18
C SER A 27 7.80 -22.72 6.01
N TYR A 28 6.65 -22.36 5.43
CA TYR A 28 5.58 -21.62 6.10
C TYR A 28 4.30 -22.47 6.31
N GLN A 29 4.35 -23.77 6.06
CA GLN A 29 3.17 -24.64 6.21
C GLN A 29 2.65 -24.69 7.65
N GLU A 30 3.52 -24.55 8.63
CA GLU A 30 3.12 -24.50 10.04
C GLU A 30 2.20 -23.31 10.32
N LEU A 31 2.48 -22.16 9.71
CA LEU A 31 1.64 -20.98 9.84
C LEU A 31 0.27 -21.18 9.20
N VAL A 32 0.24 -21.84 8.04
CA VAL A 32 -1.01 -22.17 7.34
C VAL A 32 -1.87 -23.11 8.20
N GLU A 33 -1.26 -24.13 8.76
CA GLU A 33 -1.95 -25.11 9.63
C GLU A 33 -2.49 -24.44 10.89
N GLU A 34 -1.71 -23.56 11.51
CA GLU A 34 -2.12 -22.80 12.69
C GLU A 34 -3.32 -21.89 12.37
N ALA A 35 -3.31 -21.24 11.22
CA ALA A 35 -4.42 -20.39 10.77
C ALA A 35 -5.70 -21.20 10.57
N ILE A 36 -5.61 -22.35 9.93
CA ILE A 36 -6.75 -23.25 9.72
C ILE A 36 -7.32 -23.75 11.06
N ALA A 37 -6.44 -24.17 11.96
CA ALA A 37 -6.84 -24.65 13.29
C ALA A 37 -7.56 -23.54 14.08
N TYR A 38 -7.10 -22.31 13.97
CA TYR A 38 -7.73 -21.15 14.60
C TYR A 38 -9.16 -20.92 14.07
N GLY A 39 -9.33 -20.97 12.76
CA GLY A 39 -10.65 -20.82 12.15
C GLY A 39 -11.62 -21.92 12.58
N ARG A 40 -11.16 -23.16 12.64
CA ARG A 40 -11.97 -24.30 13.12
C ARG A 40 -12.34 -24.14 14.59
N LYS A 41 -11.41 -23.69 15.42
CA LYS A 41 -11.64 -23.48 16.85
C LYS A 41 -12.75 -22.47 17.12
N LEU A 42 -12.79 -21.37 16.35
CA LEU A 42 -13.83 -20.35 16.49
C LEU A 42 -15.20 -20.85 16.03
N GLY A 43 -15.23 -21.86 15.15
CA GLY A 43 -16.48 -22.47 14.67
C GLY A 43 -17.28 -21.55 13.76
N GLY A 44 -18.58 -21.80 13.68
CA GLY A 44 -19.49 -21.12 12.77
C GLY A 44 -19.60 -21.84 11.43
N SER A 45 -20.12 -21.13 10.42
CA SER A 45 -20.22 -21.67 9.06
C SER A 45 -18.84 -21.90 8.46
N GLN A 46 -18.76 -22.70 7.40
CA GLN A 46 -17.51 -22.92 6.69
C GLN A 46 -16.90 -21.59 6.20
N GLU A 47 -17.74 -20.69 5.69
CA GLU A 47 -17.28 -19.38 5.23
C GLU A 47 -16.73 -18.51 6.37
N GLU A 48 -17.35 -18.55 7.54
CA GLU A 48 -16.84 -17.86 8.72
C GLU A 48 -15.50 -18.41 9.18
N GLN A 49 -15.36 -19.73 9.19
CA GLN A 49 -14.10 -20.39 9.55
C GLN A 49 -12.97 -20.02 8.59
N ILE A 50 -13.24 -19.93 7.30
CA ILE A 50 -12.26 -19.54 6.27
C ILE A 50 -11.87 -18.08 6.44
N THR A 51 -12.83 -17.19 6.66
CA THR A 51 -12.56 -15.76 6.89
C THR A 51 -11.66 -15.56 8.11
N ASN A 52 -11.96 -16.26 9.20
CA ASN A 52 -11.15 -16.21 10.42
C ASN A 52 -9.75 -16.79 10.21
N ALA A 53 -9.64 -17.86 9.43
CA ALA A 53 -8.35 -18.46 9.09
C ALA A 53 -7.49 -17.52 8.25
N ILE A 54 -8.08 -16.82 7.28
CA ILE A 54 -7.36 -15.84 6.44
C ILE A 54 -6.86 -14.69 7.28
N ASP A 55 -7.69 -14.12 8.13
CA ASP A 55 -7.29 -13.02 9.02
C ASP A 55 -6.11 -13.45 9.90
N LYS A 56 -6.22 -14.65 10.49
CA LYS A 56 -5.15 -15.20 11.31
C LYS A 56 -3.87 -15.43 10.51
N LEU A 57 -3.99 -15.93 9.29
CA LEU A 57 -2.83 -16.16 8.42
C LEU A 57 -2.08 -14.86 8.12
N PHE A 58 -2.79 -13.80 7.78
CA PHE A 58 -2.18 -12.50 7.51
C PHE A 58 -1.44 -11.97 8.75
N VAL A 59 -2.05 -12.12 9.92
CA VAL A 59 -1.43 -11.69 11.18
C VAL A 59 -0.20 -12.55 11.52
N LEU A 60 -0.26 -13.87 11.29
CA LEU A 60 0.88 -14.76 11.52
C LEU A 60 2.08 -14.38 10.64
N PHE A 61 1.86 -14.11 9.37
CA PHE A 61 2.94 -13.64 8.48
C PHE A 61 3.46 -12.27 8.92
N GLY A 62 2.58 -11.35 9.25
CA GLY A 62 2.97 -10.04 9.75
C GLY A 62 3.81 -10.12 11.02
N ALA A 63 3.43 -11.01 11.95
CA ALA A 63 4.16 -11.23 13.18
C ALA A 63 5.57 -11.79 12.93
N GLU A 64 5.71 -12.72 11.99
CA GLU A 64 7.03 -13.26 11.62
C GLU A 64 7.93 -12.18 11.02
N ILE A 65 7.37 -11.33 10.16
CA ILE A 65 8.10 -10.20 9.57
C ILE A 65 8.55 -9.22 10.65
N LEU A 66 7.67 -8.91 11.60
CA LEU A 66 7.97 -7.95 12.68
C LEU A 66 9.10 -8.39 13.60
N LYS A 67 9.40 -9.69 13.68
CA LYS A 67 10.57 -10.18 14.42
C LYS A 67 11.89 -9.76 13.78
N LYS A 68 11.86 -9.40 12.50
CA LYS A 68 13.06 -9.14 11.68
C LYS A 68 13.26 -7.68 11.32
N ILE A 69 12.28 -6.80 11.58
CA ILE A 69 12.35 -5.38 11.24
C ILE A 69 12.13 -4.51 12.48
N PRO A 70 12.75 -3.31 12.55
CA PRO A 70 12.55 -2.40 13.68
C PRO A 70 11.26 -1.57 13.58
N GLY A 71 10.72 -1.38 12.40
CA GLY A 71 9.58 -0.51 12.14
C GLY A 71 8.24 -1.23 12.11
N ARG A 72 7.43 -0.88 11.13
CA ARG A 72 6.04 -1.35 11.00
C ARG A 72 5.88 -2.33 9.84
N VAL A 73 4.86 -3.19 9.96
CA VAL A 73 4.40 -3.99 8.83
C VAL A 73 3.02 -3.49 8.38
N SER A 74 2.79 -3.44 7.07
CA SER A 74 1.48 -3.13 6.50
C SER A 74 0.73 -4.44 6.22
N THR A 75 -0.50 -4.54 6.75
CA THR A 75 -1.39 -5.69 6.57
C THR A 75 -2.69 -5.22 5.93
N GLU A 76 -3.10 -5.86 4.85
CA GLU A 76 -4.17 -5.38 3.99
C GLU A 76 -5.53 -5.93 4.37
N VAL A 77 -6.53 -5.06 4.38
CA VAL A 77 -7.94 -5.43 4.47
C VAL A 77 -8.40 -5.96 3.12
N ASP A 78 -9.26 -6.97 3.13
CA ASP A 78 -9.80 -7.62 1.94
C ASP A 78 -10.28 -6.59 0.91
N ALA A 79 -9.73 -6.65 -0.30
CA ALA A 79 -10.06 -5.70 -1.37
C ALA A 79 -11.52 -5.74 -1.81
N ARG A 80 -12.23 -6.84 -1.55
CA ARG A 80 -13.67 -6.96 -1.84
C ARG A 80 -14.50 -6.00 -0.99
N LEU A 81 -13.95 -5.47 0.10
CA LEU A 81 -14.60 -4.50 0.98
C LEU A 81 -14.37 -3.04 0.54
N SER A 82 -13.70 -2.81 -0.57
CA SER A 82 -13.23 -1.48 -0.99
C SER A 82 -14.33 -0.41 -1.11
N PHE A 83 -15.57 -0.82 -1.30
CA PHE A 83 -16.71 0.10 -1.43
C PHE A 83 -17.66 0.06 -0.22
N ASP A 84 -17.23 -0.56 0.88
CA ASP A 84 -18.00 -0.68 2.13
C ASP A 84 -17.15 -0.16 3.28
N LYS A 85 -17.34 1.11 3.61
CA LYS A 85 -16.59 1.79 4.67
C LYS A 85 -16.67 1.06 6.01
N ASP A 86 -17.88 0.75 6.45
CA ASP A 86 -18.10 0.15 7.78
C ASP A 86 -17.50 -1.23 7.88
N ALA A 87 -17.59 -2.02 6.81
CA ALA A 87 -16.96 -3.35 6.76
C ALA A 87 -15.43 -3.25 6.81
N MET A 88 -14.84 -2.26 6.13
CA MET A 88 -13.39 -2.03 6.19
C MET A 88 -12.95 -1.64 7.61
N VAL A 89 -13.68 -0.77 8.28
CA VAL A 89 -13.39 -0.38 9.67
C VAL A 89 -13.46 -1.59 10.58
N ALA A 90 -14.51 -2.39 10.49
CA ALA A 90 -14.69 -3.58 11.31
C ALA A 90 -13.56 -4.60 11.07
N ARG A 91 -13.19 -4.84 9.82
CA ARG A 91 -12.12 -5.79 9.49
C ARG A 91 -10.75 -5.32 9.96
N ALA A 92 -10.46 -4.02 9.82
CA ALA A 92 -9.24 -3.41 10.32
C ALA A 92 -9.10 -3.58 11.83
N ARG A 93 -10.17 -3.31 12.57
CA ARG A 93 -10.19 -3.50 14.03
C ARG A 93 -9.99 -4.96 14.41
N ARG A 94 -10.59 -5.86 13.64
CA ARG A 94 -10.42 -7.31 13.84
C ARG A 94 -8.96 -7.71 13.67
N LEU A 95 -8.28 -7.25 12.64
CA LEU A 95 -6.86 -7.54 12.41
C LEU A 95 -5.98 -7.02 13.55
N ILE A 96 -6.26 -5.83 14.05
CA ILE A 96 -5.52 -5.25 15.18
C ILE A 96 -5.74 -6.08 16.47
N GLU A 97 -6.95 -6.56 16.72
CA GLU A 97 -7.22 -7.45 17.86
C GLU A 97 -6.41 -8.78 17.75
N LEU A 98 -6.32 -9.34 16.55
CA LEU A 98 -5.52 -10.53 16.32
C LEU A 98 -4.02 -10.28 16.56
N TYR A 99 -3.51 -9.14 16.16
CA TYR A 99 -2.13 -8.75 16.50
C TYR A 99 -1.94 -8.59 18.01
N LYS A 100 -2.89 -7.99 18.69
CA LYS A 100 -2.86 -7.83 20.15
C LYS A 100 -2.81 -9.19 20.85
N GLU A 101 -3.64 -10.15 20.41
CA GLU A 101 -3.63 -11.51 20.93
C GLU A 101 -2.27 -12.18 20.74
N ALA A 102 -1.53 -11.82 19.68
CA ALA A 102 -0.19 -12.30 19.40
C ALA A 102 0.91 -11.51 20.15
N GLY A 103 0.54 -10.57 21.02
CA GLY A 103 1.47 -9.77 21.78
C GLY A 103 2.06 -8.58 21.02
N ILE A 104 1.45 -8.17 19.93
CA ILE A 104 1.96 -7.08 19.08
C ILE A 104 1.09 -5.84 19.21
N SER A 105 1.74 -4.71 19.55
CA SER A 105 1.09 -3.40 19.67
C SER A 105 0.63 -2.88 18.30
N LYS A 106 -0.52 -2.22 18.28
CA LYS A 106 -1.02 -1.54 17.08
C LYS A 106 -0.05 -0.48 16.54
N GLU A 107 0.86 0.01 17.37
CA GLU A 107 1.88 0.97 16.95
C GLU A 107 2.90 0.38 15.96
N ARG A 108 2.98 -0.95 15.86
CA ARG A 108 3.83 -1.66 14.93
C ARG A 108 3.12 -2.02 13.62
N ILE A 109 1.85 -1.62 13.45
CA ILE A 109 1.00 -2.04 12.33
C ILE A 109 0.50 -0.83 11.56
N LEU A 110 0.53 -0.94 10.23
CA LEU A 110 -0.23 -0.09 9.32
C LEU A 110 -1.31 -0.95 8.68
N ILE A 111 -2.56 -0.56 8.84
CA ILE A 111 -3.66 -1.22 8.14
C ILE A 111 -3.73 -0.65 6.73
N LYS A 112 -3.63 -1.53 5.74
CA LYS A 112 -3.58 -1.16 4.34
C LYS A 112 -4.99 -1.20 3.74
N LEU A 113 -5.43 -0.06 3.22
CA LEU A 113 -6.78 0.13 2.64
C LEU A 113 -6.65 0.64 1.22
N SER A 114 -7.56 0.20 0.34
CA SER A 114 -7.65 0.76 -1.01
C SER A 114 -8.11 2.22 -0.97
N SER A 115 -7.58 3.03 -1.90
CA SER A 115 -7.86 4.48 -1.92
C SER A 115 -9.11 4.83 -2.73
N THR A 116 -10.21 4.15 -2.45
CA THR A 116 -11.56 4.56 -2.84
C THR A 116 -12.01 5.68 -1.89
N TRP A 117 -13.08 6.38 -2.22
CA TRP A 117 -13.67 7.34 -1.27
C TRP A 117 -14.00 6.66 0.05
N GLU A 118 -14.66 5.50 -0.01
CA GLU A 118 -15.03 4.70 1.15
C GLU A 118 -13.80 4.27 1.97
N GLY A 119 -12.73 3.83 1.29
CA GLY A 119 -11.48 3.43 1.94
C GLY A 119 -10.80 4.60 2.64
N ILE A 120 -10.81 5.78 2.03
CA ILE A 120 -10.24 7.00 2.62
C ILE A 120 -11.03 7.40 3.86
N GLN A 121 -12.36 7.33 3.82
CA GLN A 121 -13.20 7.63 4.98
C GLN A 121 -13.02 6.59 6.10
N ALA A 122 -12.83 5.32 5.75
CA ALA A 122 -12.49 4.28 6.72
C ALA A 122 -11.15 4.59 7.40
N GLY A 123 -10.16 5.00 6.65
CA GLY A 123 -8.86 5.41 7.18
C GLY A 123 -8.97 6.58 8.14
N LYS A 124 -9.77 7.57 7.79
CA LYS A 124 -10.05 8.72 8.66
C LYS A 124 -10.63 8.29 10.00
N GLU A 125 -11.67 7.45 9.98
CA GLU A 125 -12.30 6.95 11.19
C GLU A 125 -11.36 6.12 12.05
N LEU A 126 -10.57 5.23 11.44
CA LEU A 126 -9.62 4.39 12.14
C LEU A 126 -8.53 5.22 12.83
N GLU A 127 -8.01 6.23 12.16
CA GLU A 127 -6.96 7.10 12.74
C GLU A 127 -7.52 8.01 13.83
N GLU A 128 -8.68 8.63 13.61
CA GLU A 128 -9.26 9.58 14.56
C GLU A 128 -9.88 8.92 15.80
N HIS A 129 -10.59 7.80 15.61
CA HIS A 129 -11.43 7.22 16.66
C HIS A 129 -10.90 5.92 17.26
N HIS A 130 -9.99 5.25 16.59
CA HIS A 130 -9.50 3.94 17.03
C HIS A 130 -7.99 3.90 17.27
N GLY A 131 -7.29 4.97 16.96
CA GLY A 131 -5.83 5.02 17.09
C GLY A 131 -5.11 4.00 16.22
N ILE A 132 -5.71 3.58 15.11
CA ILE A 132 -5.17 2.60 14.17
C ILE A 132 -4.56 3.36 12.99
N ARG A 133 -3.28 3.14 12.73
CA ARG A 133 -2.55 3.81 11.65
C ARG A 133 -2.83 3.10 10.33
N CYS A 134 -2.96 3.87 9.25
CA CYS A 134 -3.34 3.35 7.93
C CYS A 134 -2.32 3.67 6.85
N ASN A 135 -2.19 2.74 5.90
CA ASN A 135 -1.45 2.87 4.66
C ASN A 135 -2.47 2.83 3.52
N MET A 136 -2.68 3.96 2.82
CA MET A 136 -3.63 4.03 1.72
C MET A 136 -2.94 3.59 0.42
N THR A 137 -3.34 2.44 -0.08
CA THR A 137 -2.77 1.81 -1.28
C THR A 137 -3.65 1.99 -2.51
N LEU A 138 -3.18 1.51 -3.66
CA LEU A 138 -3.85 1.67 -4.96
C LEU A 138 -4.13 3.15 -5.24
N LEU A 139 -3.10 3.95 -5.05
CA LEU A 139 -3.16 5.40 -5.21
C LEU A 139 -2.50 5.77 -6.54
N PHE A 140 -3.28 6.39 -7.43
CA PHE A 140 -2.89 6.68 -8.81
C PHE A 140 -3.20 8.11 -9.23
N SER A 141 -3.91 8.89 -8.43
CA SER A 141 -4.32 10.26 -8.79
C SER A 141 -3.99 11.27 -7.70
N PHE A 142 -3.86 12.52 -8.12
CA PHE A 142 -3.70 13.63 -7.19
C PHE A 142 -4.94 13.82 -6.30
N ALA A 143 -6.14 13.60 -6.84
CA ALA A 143 -7.38 13.70 -6.05
C ALA A 143 -7.37 12.70 -4.88
N GLN A 144 -6.95 11.46 -5.12
CA GLN A 144 -6.81 10.47 -4.06
C GLN A 144 -5.82 10.93 -2.99
N ALA A 145 -4.68 11.46 -3.40
CA ALA A 145 -3.65 11.94 -2.48
C ALA A 145 -4.14 13.09 -1.60
N VAL A 146 -4.84 14.06 -2.19
CA VAL A 146 -5.41 15.20 -1.44
C VAL A 146 -6.43 14.72 -0.42
N ALA A 147 -7.34 13.85 -0.82
CA ALA A 147 -8.35 13.30 0.09
C ALA A 147 -7.72 12.52 1.25
N CYS A 148 -6.67 11.75 0.99
CA CYS A 148 -5.94 11.03 2.03
C CYS A 148 -5.26 11.98 3.03
N ALA A 149 -4.67 13.06 2.56
CA ALA A 149 -4.04 14.06 3.43
C ALA A 149 -5.08 14.76 4.31
N GLU A 150 -6.21 15.14 3.74
CA GLU A 150 -7.32 15.75 4.49
C GLU A 150 -7.89 14.80 5.53
N ALA A 151 -7.90 13.50 5.24
CA ALA A 151 -8.34 12.46 6.17
C ALA A 151 -7.35 12.23 7.31
N GLY A 152 -6.12 12.74 7.21
CA GLY A 152 -5.12 12.62 8.27
C GLY A 152 -4.50 11.22 8.39
N VAL A 153 -4.48 10.45 7.32
CA VAL A 153 -3.89 9.10 7.34
C VAL A 153 -2.37 9.16 7.53
N THR A 154 -1.80 8.10 8.08
CA THR A 154 -0.38 8.05 8.40
C THR A 154 0.49 7.99 7.15
N LEU A 155 0.10 7.20 6.14
CA LEU A 155 0.96 6.93 4.99
C LEU A 155 0.13 6.65 3.75
N ILE A 156 0.65 7.09 2.60
CA ILE A 156 0.11 6.74 1.28
C ILE A 156 1.17 6.00 0.46
N SER A 157 0.72 5.09 -0.39
CA SER A 157 1.57 4.28 -1.28
C SER A 157 1.18 4.49 -2.75
N PRO A 158 1.63 5.56 -3.41
CA PRO A 158 1.38 5.72 -4.84
C PRO A 158 2.15 4.66 -5.65
N PHE A 159 1.47 4.09 -6.65
CA PHE A 159 1.99 2.97 -7.44
C PHE A 159 2.62 3.46 -8.75
N VAL A 160 3.91 3.71 -8.70
CA VAL A 160 4.68 4.33 -9.79
C VAL A 160 4.70 3.46 -11.06
N GLY A 161 5.09 2.21 -10.93
CA GLY A 161 5.25 1.32 -12.09
C GLY A 161 3.94 0.97 -12.79
N ARG A 162 2.83 0.87 -12.06
CA ARG A 162 1.52 0.61 -12.68
C ARG A 162 1.02 1.80 -13.50
N ILE A 163 1.39 3.01 -13.11
CA ILE A 163 1.10 4.21 -13.89
C ILE A 163 1.84 4.13 -15.23
N LEU A 164 3.12 3.77 -15.20
CA LEU A 164 3.92 3.54 -16.39
C LEU A 164 3.30 2.45 -17.26
N ASP A 165 2.92 1.32 -16.67
CA ASP A 165 2.29 0.19 -17.39
C ASP A 165 1.05 0.65 -18.18
N TRP A 166 0.20 1.49 -17.57
CA TRP A 166 -0.98 2.01 -18.26
C TRP A 166 -0.63 2.82 -19.49
N HIS A 167 0.37 3.71 -19.37
CA HIS A 167 0.79 4.56 -20.49
C HIS A 167 1.41 3.73 -21.62
N VAL A 168 2.19 2.72 -21.29
CA VAL A 168 2.74 1.79 -22.29
C VAL A 168 1.62 1.04 -23.02
N ALA A 169 0.59 0.60 -22.30
CA ALA A 169 -0.53 -0.17 -22.88
C ALA A 169 -1.50 0.69 -23.68
N ASN A 170 -1.67 1.97 -23.35
CA ASN A 170 -2.73 2.84 -23.89
C ASN A 170 -2.22 4.00 -24.77
N THR A 171 -0.92 4.06 -25.05
CA THR A 171 -0.32 5.05 -25.94
C THR A 171 0.58 4.37 -26.96
N ASP A 172 0.99 5.10 -27.99
CA ASP A 172 1.90 4.57 -29.02
C ASP A 172 3.33 4.47 -28.53
N LYS A 173 3.69 5.20 -27.49
CA LYS A 173 5.03 5.16 -26.91
C LYS A 173 5.18 3.95 -25.99
N LYS A 174 6.07 3.04 -26.33
CA LYS A 174 6.25 1.76 -25.62
C LYS A 174 7.43 1.74 -24.66
N SER A 175 8.27 2.78 -24.68
CA SER A 175 9.43 2.90 -23.81
C SER A 175 9.61 4.34 -23.36
N TYR A 176 9.94 4.53 -22.11
CA TYR A 176 10.16 5.85 -21.49
C TYR A 176 11.49 5.87 -20.78
N GLU A 177 12.29 6.90 -21.06
CA GLU A 177 13.44 7.19 -20.22
C GLU A 177 12.99 7.70 -18.86
N PRO A 178 13.79 7.58 -17.78
CA PRO A 178 13.35 8.03 -16.45
C PRO A 178 12.84 9.47 -16.39
N GLN A 179 13.45 10.37 -17.16
CA GLN A 179 13.04 11.77 -17.22
C GLN A 179 11.73 12.01 -17.98
N GLU A 180 11.21 11.01 -18.67
CA GLU A 180 9.97 11.05 -19.44
C GLU A 180 8.86 10.21 -18.81
N ASP A 181 9.17 9.47 -17.75
CA ASP A 181 8.24 8.52 -17.12
C ASP A 181 6.98 9.27 -16.65
N PRO A 182 5.78 8.89 -17.16
CA PRO A 182 4.55 9.61 -16.84
C PRO A 182 4.13 9.53 -15.37
N ALA A 183 4.67 8.59 -14.61
CA ALA A 183 4.43 8.54 -13.17
C ALA A 183 5.22 9.62 -12.43
N LEU A 184 6.30 10.08 -13.01
CA LEU A 184 7.27 10.97 -12.38
C LEU A 184 7.24 12.40 -12.93
N VAL A 185 7.04 12.56 -14.25
CA VAL A 185 7.38 13.79 -14.95
C VAL A 185 6.18 14.53 -15.57
N CYS A 186 5.20 13.83 -16.15
CA CYS A 186 4.19 14.55 -16.93
C CYS A 186 2.79 13.90 -16.88
N PRO A 187 1.84 14.48 -16.18
CA PRO A 187 2.02 15.42 -15.07
C PRO A 187 2.78 14.74 -13.94
N PRO A 188 3.65 15.44 -13.23
CA PRO A 188 4.53 14.81 -12.23
C PRO A 188 3.72 14.33 -11.03
N ARG A 189 3.18 13.12 -11.14
CA ARG A 189 2.17 12.63 -10.19
C ARG A 189 2.72 12.49 -8.77
N VAL A 190 3.77 11.70 -8.59
CA VAL A 190 4.32 11.46 -7.25
C VAL A 190 5.09 12.67 -6.74
N THR A 191 5.85 13.35 -7.61
CA THR A 191 6.57 14.59 -7.24
C THR A 191 5.56 15.68 -6.83
N LYS A 192 4.48 15.83 -7.57
CA LYS A 192 3.41 16.79 -7.25
C LYS A 192 2.77 16.49 -5.90
N ILE A 193 2.48 15.21 -5.62
CA ILE A 193 1.91 14.77 -4.35
C ILE A 193 2.86 15.09 -3.19
N TYR A 194 4.13 14.73 -3.35
CA TYR A 194 5.16 15.01 -2.34
C TYR A 194 5.26 16.51 -2.06
N ASN A 195 5.37 17.32 -3.12
CA ASN A 195 5.46 18.77 -2.98
C ASN A 195 4.23 19.38 -2.33
N TYR A 196 3.04 18.91 -2.70
CA TYR A 196 1.78 19.36 -2.11
C TYR A 196 1.74 19.07 -0.61
N TYR A 197 2.11 17.87 -0.20
CA TYR A 197 2.09 17.49 1.21
C TYR A 197 3.07 18.32 2.04
N LYS A 198 4.28 18.49 1.54
CA LYS A 198 5.30 19.25 2.27
C LYS A 198 4.98 20.74 2.30
N LYS A 199 4.50 21.30 1.19
CA LYS A 199 4.14 22.73 1.12
C LYS A 199 3.04 23.09 2.12
N PHE A 200 2.03 22.27 2.25
CA PHE A 200 0.86 22.55 3.09
C PHE A 200 0.93 21.91 4.47
N GLY A 201 2.07 21.38 4.84
CA GLY A 201 2.33 20.91 6.22
C GLY A 201 1.64 19.62 6.60
N TYR A 202 1.23 18.80 5.64
CA TYR A 202 0.66 17.49 5.93
C TYR A 202 1.75 16.55 6.42
N LYS A 203 1.45 15.81 7.49
CA LYS A 203 2.40 14.86 8.10
C LYS A 203 2.35 13.47 7.47
N THR A 204 1.40 13.22 6.59
CA THR A 204 1.24 11.95 5.89
C THR A 204 2.53 11.60 5.15
N ILE A 205 3.04 10.39 5.39
CA ILE A 205 4.25 9.87 4.77
C ILE A 205 3.94 9.48 3.32
N VAL A 206 4.79 9.90 2.39
CA VAL A 206 4.71 9.50 0.98
C VAL A 206 5.70 8.37 0.75
N MET A 207 5.20 7.19 0.41
CA MET A 207 6.01 6.01 0.12
C MET A 207 5.78 5.56 -1.32
N GLY A 208 6.72 5.87 -2.20
CA GLY A 208 6.68 5.39 -3.57
C GLY A 208 6.73 3.85 -3.59
N ALA A 209 5.94 3.24 -4.45
CA ALA A 209 5.77 1.79 -4.49
C ALA A 209 5.62 1.25 -5.91
N SER A 210 5.75 -0.07 -6.06
CA SER A 210 5.50 -0.76 -7.32
C SER A 210 6.41 -0.29 -8.46
N PHE A 211 7.72 -0.24 -8.19
CA PHE A 211 8.70 0.18 -9.20
C PHE A 211 8.94 -0.91 -10.24
N ARG A 212 9.19 -0.48 -11.49
CA ARG A 212 9.56 -1.37 -12.60
C ARG A 212 11.05 -1.35 -12.89
N ASN A 213 11.76 -0.27 -12.52
CA ASN A 213 13.18 -0.11 -12.80
C ASN A 213 13.83 0.80 -11.76
N THR A 214 15.16 0.77 -11.72
CA THR A 214 15.93 1.60 -10.77
C THR A 214 15.90 3.08 -11.12
N GLY A 215 15.65 3.43 -12.38
CA GLY A 215 15.50 4.82 -12.80
C GLY A 215 14.34 5.51 -12.10
N GLU A 216 13.19 4.83 -11.99
CA GLU A 216 12.04 5.36 -11.23
C GLU A 216 12.38 5.58 -9.77
N ILE A 217 13.15 4.67 -9.16
CA ILE A 217 13.57 4.79 -7.76
C ILE A 217 14.46 6.01 -7.55
N LYS A 218 15.48 6.16 -8.41
CA LYS A 218 16.42 7.28 -8.33
C LYS A 218 15.72 8.63 -8.55
N ALA A 219 14.73 8.66 -9.42
CA ALA A 219 13.95 9.87 -9.70
C ALA A 219 13.08 10.33 -8.52
N LEU A 220 12.89 9.50 -7.52
CA LEU A 220 12.21 9.84 -6.27
C LEU A 220 13.16 9.96 -5.09
N ALA A 221 14.45 10.15 -5.34
CA ALA A 221 15.43 10.35 -4.28
C ALA A 221 15.05 11.57 -3.43
N GLY A 222 14.96 11.37 -2.13
CA GLY A 222 14.46 12.37 -1.18
C GLY A 222 13.03 12.10 -0.69
N CYS A 223 12.32 11.16 -1.31
CA CYS A 223 10.99 10.74 -0.86
C CYS A 223 11.06 10.20 0.59
N ASP A 224 9.97 10.33 1.33
CA ASP A 224 9.94 9.89 2.73
C ASP A 224 10.29 8.41 2.88
N PHE A 225 9.63 7.55 2.10
CA PHE A 225 9.89 6.11 2.05
C PHE A 225 9.79 5.60 0.62
N LEU A 226 10.43 4.47 0.34
CA LEU A 226 10.32 3.76 -0.93
C LEU A 226 10.18 2.26 -0.63
N THR A 227 9.16 1.63 -1.18
CA THR A 227 8.98 0.19 -1.14
C THR A 227 9.63 -0.41 -2.41
N ILE A 228 10.69 -1.17 -2.21
CA ILE A 228 11.53 -1.66 -3.31
C ILE A 228 11.58 -3.18 -3.22
N SER A 229 11.37 -3.87 -4.37
CA SER A 229 11.48 -5.32 -4.43
C SER A 229 12.92 -5.78 -4.19
N PRO A 230 13.13 -7.01 -3.69
CA PRO A 230 14.48 -7.54 -3.51
C PRO A 230 15.33 -7.53 -4.78
N GLN A 231 14.74 -7.80 -5.94
CA GLN A 231 15.42 -7.76 -7.23
C GLN A 231 16.00 -6.37 -7.51
N LEU A 232 15.19 -5.33 -7.35
CA LEU A 232 15.62 -3.94 -7.59
C LEU A 232 16.62 -3.48 -6.53
N LEU A 233 16.48 -3.93 -5.29
CA LEU A 233 17.47 -3.67 -4.25
C LEU A 233 18.83 -4.25 -4.62
N GLY A 234 18.86 -5.45 -5.16
CA GLY A 234 20.10 -6.08 -5.66
C GLY A 234 20.74 -5.27 -6.77
N GLU A 235 19.94 -4.74 -7.70
CA GLU A 235 20.45 -3.87 -8.76
C GLU A 235 21.03 -2.56 -8.22
N LEU A 236 20.35 -1.95 -7.23
CA LEU A 236 20.82 -0.72 -6.58
C LEU A 236 22.16 -0.92 -5.85
N LEU A 237 22.36 -2.07 -5.21
CA LEU A 237 23.63 -2.38 -4.56
C LEU A 237 24.82 -2.40 -5.52
N LYS A 238 24.58 -2.73 -6.79
CA LYS A 238 25.61 -2.77 -7.83
C LYS A 238 25.79 -1.43 -8.53
N ASP A 239 24.94 -0.46 -8.26
CA ASP A 239 24.97 0.84 -8.90
C ASP A 239 25.84 1.80 -8.06
N HIS A 240 26.93 2.23 -8.65
CA HIS A 240 27.89 3.16 -8.03
C HIS A 240 27.82 4.57 -8.61
N SER A 241 26.79 4.86 -9.42
CA SER A 241 26.58 6.20 -9.98
C SER A 241 26.19 7.19 -8.87
N LYS A 242 26.45 8.46 -9.11
CA LYS A 242 26.09 9.53 -8.17
C LYS A 242 24.55 9.64 -8.08
N LEU A 243 24.04 9.60 -6.85
CA LEU A 243 22.62 9.84 -6.58
C LEU A 243 22.42 11.27 -6.13
N THR A 244 21.58 12.02 -6.87
CA THR A 244 21.25 13.40 -6.53
C THR A 244 19.83 13.44 -5.95
N PRO A 245 19.61 14.03 -4.76
CA PRO A 245 18.27 14.21 -4.23
C PRO A 245 17.41 15.05 -5.19
N VAL A 246 16.21 14.55 -5.48
CA VAL A 246 15.24 15.21 -6.38
C VAL A 246 14.14 15.89 -5.58
N LEU A 247 13.71 15.24 -4.49
CA LEU A 247 12.63 15.73 -3.64
C LEU A 247 13.20 16.33 -2.35
N SER A 248 12.68 17.49 -1.95
CA SER A 248 13.04 18.13 -0.69
C SER A 248 11.92 19.06 -0.23
N ALA A 249 11.82 19.26 1.07
CA ALA A 249 10.85 20.19 1.65
C ALA A 249 11.09 21.62 1.12
N LYS A 250 12.34 22.01 0.94
CA LYS A 250 12.71 23.33 0.40
C LYS A 250 12.17 23.54 -1.02
N ALA A 251 12.36 22.56 -1.91
CA ALA A 251 11.83 22.63 -3.26
C ALA A 251 10.30 22.64 -3.26
N ALA A 252 9.68 21.90 -2.36
CA ALA A 252 8.22 21.87 -2.21
C ALA A 252 7.66 23.24 -1.84
N GLN A 253 8.30 23.96 -0.91
CA GLN A 253 7.87 25.30 -0.51
C GLN A 253 7.95 26.31 -1.66
N ALA A 254 8.89 26.13 -2.57
CA ALA A 254 9.06 26.99 -3.74
C ALA A 254 8.10 26.66 -4.89
N SER A 255 7.34 25.58 -4.81
CA SER A 255 6.39 25.18 -5.86
C SER A 255 5.17 26.12 -5.91
N ASP A 256 4.53 26.21 -7.10
CA ASP A 256 3.37 27.07 -7.33
C ASP A 256 2.03 26.40 -6.99
N LEU A 257 2.06 25.29 -6.28
CA LEU A 257 0.85 24.54 -5.96
C LEU A 257 -0.10 25.32 -5.05
N GLU A 258 -1.39 25.24 -5.34
CA GLU A 258 -2.45 25.81 -4.53
C GLU A 258 -3.15 24.72 -3.72
N LYS A 259 -3.53 25.08 -2.49
CA LYS A 259 -4.26 24.15 -1.63
C LYS A 259 -5.69 24.00 -2.12
N ILE A 260 -6.14 22.74 -2.24
CA ILE A 260 -7.52 22.42 -2.63
C ILE A 260 -8.21 21.66 -1.52
N GLN A 261 -9.53 21.73 -1.48
CA GLN A 261 -10.37 20.96 -0.57
C GLN A 261 -11.35 20.14 -1.39
N LEU A 262 -11.54 18.88 -0.99
CA LEU A 262 -12.39 17.94 -1.71
C LEU A 262 -13.48 17.38 -0.80
N ASP A 263 -14.74 17.66 -1.12
CA ASP A 263 -15.85 16.87 -0.63
C ASP A 263 -16.01 15.61 -1.50
N GLU A 264 -16.97 14.75 -1.16
CA GLU A 264 -17.19 13.50 -1.89
C GLU A 264 -17.48 13.74 -3.38
N LYS A 265 -18.33 14.72 -3.67
CA LYS A 265 -18.73 15.06 -5.03
C LYS A 265 -17.53 15.51 -5.86
N ALA A 266 -16.73 16.42 -5.32
CA ALA A 266 -15.51 16.92 -6.00
C ALA A 266 -14.47 15.81 -6.17
N PHE A 267 -14.29 14.98 -5.16
CA PHE A 267 -13.38 13.83 -5.25
C PHE A 267 -13.79 12.87 -6.37
N ARG A 268 -15.04 12.45 -6.37
CA ARG A 268 -15.54 11.50 -7.37
C ARG A 268 -15.42 12.05 -8.79
N TRP A 269 -15.70 13.33 -8.97
CA TRP A 269 -15.57 13.95 -10.28
C TRP A 269 -14.11 14.05 -10.75
N LEU A 270 -13.22 14.58 -9.93
CA LEU A 270 -11.80 14.72 -10.27
C LEU A 270 -11.13 13.37 -10.50
N HIS A 271 -11.45 12.37 -9.67
CA HIS A 271 -10.94 11.01 -9.87
C HIS A 271 -11.46 10.43 -11.20
N ASN A 272 -12.75 10.60 -11.47
CA ASN A 272 -13.37 10.12 -12.71
C ASN A 272 -12.72 10.72 -13.97
N GLU A 273 -12.28 11.96 -13.92
CA GLU A 273 -11.61 12.62 -15.05
C GLU A 273 -10.22 12.04 -15.33
N ASP A 274 -9.62 11.38 -14.35
CA ASP A 274 -8.33 10.72 -14.51
C ASP A 274 -8.54 9.26 -14.93
N ARG A 275 -8.63 9.05 -16.25
CA ARG A 275 -8.91 7.71 -16.83
C ARG A 275 -7.92 6.66 -16.34
N MET A 276 -6.63 6.98 -16.32
CA MET A 276 -5.61 6.04 -15.86
C MET A 276 -5.86 5.63 -14.41
N ALA A 277 -6.15 6.59 -13.53
CA ALA A 277 -6.38 6.31 -12.11
C ALA A 277 -7.64 5.46 -11.90
N VAL A 278 -8.73 5.75 -12.61
CA VAL A 278 -9.97 4.96 -12.53
C VAL A 278 -9.71 3.50 -12.94
N GLU A 279 -9.07 3.30 -14.09
CA GLU A 279 -8.80 1.96 -14.61
C GLU A 279 -7.83 1.18 -13.70
N LYS A 280 -6.76 1.82 -13.22
CA LYS A 280 -5.76 1.15 -12.38
C LYS A 280 -6.27 0.85 -10.97
N LEU A 281 -7.09 1.71 -10.40
CA LEU A 281 -7.72 1.44 -9.11
C LEU A 281 -8.66 0.22 -9.22
N SER A 282 -9.56 0.23 -10.19
CA SER A 282 -10.48 -0.89 -10.42
C SER A 282 -9.73 -2.20 -10.70
N ASP A 283 -8.72 -2.14 -11.55
CA ASP A 283 -7.90 -3.30 -11.91
C ASP A 283 -7.16 -3.85 -10.68
N GLY A 284 -6.57 -2.97 -9.87
CA GLY A 284 -5.88 -3.36 -8.64
C GLY A 284 -6.79 -4.04 -7.63
N ILE A 285 -7.99 -3.51 -7.44
CA ILE A 285 -8.99 -4.10 -6.55
C ILE A 285 -9.36 -5.51 -7.05
N ARG A 286 -9.61 -5.68 -8.35
CA ARG A 286 -9.94 -6.99 -8.94
C ARG A 286 -8.80 -8.00 -8.74
N ARG A 287 -7.56 -7.58 -8.98
CA ARG A 287 -6.39 -8.46 -8.84
C ARG A 287 -6.18 -8.91 -7.40
N PHE A 288 -6.27 -8.00 -6.45
CA PHE A 288 -6.13 -8.33 -5.03
C PHE A 288 -7.28 -9.22 -4.55
N ALA A 289 -8.51 -8.95 -5.02
CA ALA A 289 -9.66 -9.79 -4.73
C ALA A 289 -9.49 -11.21 -5.28
N ALA A 290 -8.97 -11.36 -6.50
CA ALA A 290 -8.69 -12.66 -7.09
C ALA A 290 -7.64 -13.43 -6.29
N ASP A 291 -6.60 -12.75 -5.83
CA ASP A 291 -5.56 -13.39 -5.00
C ASP A 291 -6.11 -13.79 -3.64
N ALA A 292 -6.99 -13.00 -3.04
CA ALA A 292 -7.68 -13.36 -1.80
C ALA A 292 -8.52 -14.62 -1.97
N VAL A 293 -9.23 -14.75 -3.09
CA VAL A 293 -10.00 -15.97 -3.41
C VAL A 293 -9.08 -17.20 -3.53
N LYS A 294 -7.90 -17.02 -4.13
CA LYS A 294 -6.92 -18.12 -4.22
C LYS A 294 -6.43 -18.55 -2.84
N VAL A 295 -6.20 -17.61 -1.93
CA VAL A 295 -5.84 -17.94 -0.54
C VAL A 295 -6.98 -18.71 0.14
N GLU A 296 -8.24 -18.27 -0.04
CA GLU A 296 -9.40 -18.96 0.50
C GLU A 296 -9.47 -20.42 0.01
N ARG A 297 -9.27 -20.65 -1.28
CA ARG A 297 -9.28 -22.00 -1.86
C ARG A 297 -8.18 -22.88 -1.29
N MET A 298 -7.02 -22.32 -1.03
CA MET A 298 -5.90 -23.04 -0.43
C MET A 298 -6.23 -23.47 1.01
N LEU A 299 -7.01 -22.68 1.75
CA LEU A 299 -7.37 -22.96 3.14
C LEU A 299 -8.57 -23.89 3.29
N ARG A 300 -9.27 -24.23 2.22
CA ARG A 300 -10.41 -25.19 2.21
C ARG A 300 -9.89 -26.65 2.14
#